data_c930f23ec3ad0f6be83c43f0a948cf46
#
_entry.id   c930f23ec3ad0f6be83c43f0a948cf46
#
_cell.length_a   1.000
_cell.length_b   1.000
_cell.length_c   1.000
_cell.angle_alpha   90.00
_cell.angle_beta   90.00
_cell.angle_gamma   90.00
#
_symmetry.space_group_name_H-M   'P 1'
#
loop_
_entity.id
_entity.type
_entity.pdbx_description
1 polymer ?
#
loop_
_entity_poly.entity_id
_entity_poly.type
_entity_poly.pdbx_seq_one_letter_code
_entity_poly.pdbx_strand_id
1 'polypeptide(L)'
;VKKALVLAGILFSVVVVAVLVLRHIDDYADVWRMRETPGVRPHEQPLLVMDAGVVPVSSAEALLRASKAEELQSPLNLEDPVVIEAGKKLYFNFCFMCHGPNHDGKGTVGQSFSPLPGDIRSAKVQAMPAGVHFKEISYGIQDGRQPALATTIPVLDRWRIVAYIKSLGVRE
;
A
#
# COMPACT_ATOMS: atom_id res chain seq x y z
N VAL A 1 63.51 7.45 15.14
CA VAL A 1 62.72 6.99 13.94
C VAL A 1 62.21 5.57 14.15
N LYS A 2 63.03 4.56 14.48
CA LYS A 2 62.57 3.15 14.67
C LYS A 2 61.51 2.98 15.75
N LYS A 3 61.62 3.64 16.89
CA LYS A 3 60.63 3.57 18.01
C LYS A 3 59.32 4.23 17.58
N ALA A 4 59.35 5.33 16.83
CA ALA A 4 58.14 5.99 16.32
C ALA A 4 57.40 5.12 15.30
N LEU A 5 58.10 4.43 14.41
CA LEU A 5 57.53 3.49 13.44
C LEU A 5 56.87 2.27 14.15
N VAL A 6 57.49 1.75 15.19
CA VAL A 6 56.92 0.66 15.96
C VAL A 6 55.66 1.10 16.69
N LEU A 7 55.67 2.27 17.34
CA LEU A 7 54.48 2.83 17.98
C LEU A 7 53.35 3.09 16.99
N ALA A 8 53.66 3.65 15.82
CA ALA A 8 52.69 3.85 14.75
C ALA A 8 52.05 2.53 14.25
N GLY A 9 52.91 1.48 14.11
CA GLY A 9 52.45 0.15 13.72
C GLY A 9 51.49 -0.49 14.77
N ILE A 10 51.84 -0.34 16.04
CA ILE A 10 50.98 -0.83 17.15
C ILE A 10 49.66 -0.07 17.16
N LEU A 11 49.67 1.26 17.06
CA LEU A 11 48.44 2.08 17.02
C LEU A 11 47.57 1.69 15.87
N PHE A 12 48.15 1.54 14.66
CA PHE A 12 47.41 1.10 13.47
C PHE A 12 46.76 -0.27 13.68
N SER A 13 47.50 -1.25 14.23
CA SER A 13 46.98 -2.58 14.52
C SER A 13 45.81 -2.54 15.52
N VAL A 14 45.90 -1.72 16.55
CA VAL A 14 44.83 -1.54 17.56
C VAL A 14 43.57 -0.95 16.86
N VAL A 15 43.75 0.05 16.03
CA VAL A 15 42.62 0.66 15.28
C VAL A 15 41.95 -0.36 14.35
N VAL A 16 42.75 -1.13 13.61
CA VAL A 16 42.23 -2.17 12.73
C VAL A 16 41.45 -3.23 13.50
N VAL A 17 42.00 -3.72 14.60
CA VAL A 17 41.29 -4.70 15.46
C VAL A 17 40.00 -4.12 16.02
N ALA A 18 40.02 -2.87 16.49
CA ALA A 18 38.84 -2.20 17.01
C ALA A 18 37.75 -2.09 15.94
N VAL A 19 38.11 -1.71 14.69
CA VAL A 19 37.16 -1.63 13.56
C VAL A 19 36.59 -3.01 13.22
N LEU A 20 37.40 -4.05 13.20
CA LEU A 20 36.94 -5.40 12.91
C LEU A 20 35.99 -5.93 14.01
N VAL A 21 36.30 -5.66 15.26
CA VAL A 21 35.45 -6.04 16.40
C VAL A 21 34.11 -5.29 16.34
N LEU A 22 34.13 -3.99 16.06
CA LEU A 22 32.92 -3.20 15.95
C LEU A 22 32.04 -3.67 14.78
N ARG A 23 32.64 -3.99 13.63
CA ARG A 23 31.89 -4.58 12.50
C ARG A 23 31.28 -5.91 12.85
N HIS A 24 32.04 -6.78 13.49
CA HIS A 24 31.55 -8.09 13.92
C HIS A 24 30.39 -7.96 14.91
N ILE A 25 30.49 -7.02 15.86
CA ILE A 25 29.39 -6.72 16.78
C ILE A 25 28.18 -6.16 16.04
N ASP A 26 28.38 -5.29 15.05
CA ASP A 26 27.30 -4.74 14.22
C ASP A 26 26.58 -5.84 13.43
N ASP A 27 27.31 -6.80 12.86
CA ASP A 27 26.74 -7.90 12.09
C ASP A 27 25.98 -8.92 13.00
N TYR A 28 26.41 -9.08 14.26
CA TYR A 28 25.76 -9.98 15.21
C TYR A 28 24.63 -9.36 16.03
N ALA A 29 24.60 -8.04 16.14
CA ALA A 29 23.67 -7.29 16.98
C ALA A 29 22.53 -6.63 16.16
N ASP A 30 21.96 -7.36 15.20
CA ASP A 30 20.90 -6.87 14.30
C ASP A 30 19.68 -6.28 15.05
N VAL A 31 19.44 -6.72 16.28
CA VAL A 31 18.24 -6.35 17.05
C VAL A 31 18.49 -5.13 17.98
N TRP A 32 19.73 -4.72 18.24
CA TRP A 32 20.04 -3.78 19.33
C TRP A 32 20.20 -2.32 18.90
N ARG A 33 20.28 -2.02 17.61
CA ARG A 33 20.66 -0.68 17.13
C ARG A 33 19.59 0.06 16.34
N MET A 34 18.34 -0.35 16.31
CA MET A 34 17.30 0.22 15.45
C MET A 34 17.71 0.31 13.95
N ARG A 35 18.80 -0.32 13.57
CA ARG A 35 19.29 -0.36 12.19
C ARG A 35 18.44 -1.28 11.33
N GLU A 36 18.05 -2.40 11.94
CA GLU A 36 17.09 -3.33 11.38
C GLU A 36 16.03 -3.63 12.42
N THR A 37 14.78 -3.43 12.07
CA THR A 37 13.66 -3.88 12.88
C THR A 37 13.16 -5.20 12.33
N PRO A 38 12.68 -6.15 13.16
CA PRO A 38 12.08 -7.39 12.67
C PRO A 38 10.78 -7.17 11.89
N GLY A 39 10.34 -5.92 11.74
CA GLY A 39 9.20 -5.55 10.92
C GLY A 39 9.59 -5.39 9.45
N VAL A 40 8.80 -5.96 8.55
CA VAL A 40 8.96 -5.74 7.10
C VAL A 40 8.55 -4.30 6.80
N ARG A 41 9.46 -3.49 6.31
CA ARG A 41 9.16 -2.14 5.83
C ARG A 41 8.68 -2.20 4.38
N PRO A 42 7.82 -1.28 3.96
CA PRO A 42 7.47 -1.14 2.56
C PRO A 42 8.76 -1.02 1.72
N HIS A 43 8.90 -1.85 0.70
CA HIS A 43 10.02 -1.89 -0.24
C HIS A 43 11.37 -2.43 0.29
N GLU A 44 11.47 -2.90 1.52
CA GLU A 44 12.71 -3.48 2.07
C GLU A 44 12.87 -4.96 1.74
N GLN A 45 11.78 -5.71 1.77
CA GLN A 45 11.80 -7.13 1.42
C GLN A 45 10.67 -7.45 0.41
N PRO A 46 10.91 -8.36 -0.52
CA PRO A 46 9.82 -8.87 -1.34
C PRO A 46 8.73 -9.46 -0.44
N LEU A 47 7.47 -9.15 -0.73
CA LEU A 47 6.36 -9.83 -0.07
C LEU A 47 6.51 -11.34 -0.26
N LEU A 48 6.28 -12.09 0.81
CA LEU A 48 6.26 -13.55 0.75
C LEU A 48 5.25 -13.98 -0.32
N VAL A 49 5.74 -14.67 -1.33
CA VAL A 49 4.91 -15.25 -2.39
C VAL A 49 4.53 -16.64 -1.92
N MET A 50 3.24 -16.95 -1.90
CA MET A 50 2.78 -18.31 -1.63
C MET A 50 3.27 -19.27 -2.71
N ASP A 51 3.66 -20.46 -2.30
CA ASP A 51 4.04 -21.53 -3.24
C ASP A 51 2.90 -21.86 -4.21
N ALA A 52 3.27 -22.27 -5.41
CA ALA A 52 2.29 -22.68 -6.41
C ALA A 52 1.43 -23.83 -5.87
N GLY A 53 0.11 -23.68 -5.96
CA GLY A 53 -0.85 -24.70 -5.51
C GLY A 53 -1.36 -24.51 -4.07
N VAL A 54 -0.85 -23.55 -3.32
CA VAL A 54 -1.42 -23.20 -2.00
C VAL A 54 -2.73 -22.43 -2.19
N VAL A 55 -3.80 -22.97 -1.63
CA VAL A 55 -5.12 -22.31 -1.62
C VAL A 55 -5.30 -21.59 -0.28
N PRO A 56 -5.37 -20.24 -0.26
CA PRO A 56 -5.57 -19.50 0.96
C PRO A 56 -6.98 -19.76 1.55
N VAL A 57 -7.04 -19.94 2.87
CA VAL A 57 -8.29 -20.23 3.59
C VAL A 57 -9.32 -19.10 3.47
N SER A 58 -8.88 -17.89 3.19
CA SER A 58 -9.71 -16.68 3.34
C SER A 58 -9.93 -15.85 2.09
N SER A 59 -9.39 -16.17 0.92
CA SER A 59 -9.72 -15.32 -0.24
C SER A 59 -9.54 -15.97 -1.60
N ALA A 60 -10.53 -15.74 -2.45
CA ALA A 60 -10.42 -15.89 -3.89
C ALA A 60 -9.61 -14.76 -4.54
N GLU A 61 -8.68 -14.11 -3.80
CA GLU A 61 -7.97 -12.90 -4.25
C GLU A 61 -7.18 -13.13 -5.55
N ALA A 62 -6.59 -14.31 -5.70
CA ALA A 62 -5.90 -14.67 -6.94
C ALA A 62 -6.86 -14.76 -8.13
N LEU A 63 -8.06 -15.31 -7.92
CA LEU A 63 -9.11 -15.36 -8.93
C LEU A 63 -9.63 -13.97 -9.27
N LEU A 64 -9.91 -13.15 -8.27
CA LEU A 64 -10.34 -11.76 -8.45
C LEU A 64 -9.30 -10.94 -9.22
N ARG A 65 -8.02 -11.16 -8.94
CA ARG A 65 -6.92 -10.50 -9.65
C ARG A 65 -6.84 -10.94 -11.11
N ALA A 66 -7.02 -12.22 -11.39
CA ALA A 66 -6.95 -12.79 -12.73
C ALA A 66 -8.20 -12.48 -13.59
N SER A 67 -9.38 -12.26 -12.96
CA SER A 67 -10.63 -11.97 -13.67
C SER A 67 -10.54 -10.64 -14.41
N LYS A 68 -11.30 -10.50 -15.50
CA LYS A 68 -11.44 -9.20 -16.17
C LYS A 68 -12.29 -8.26 -15.32
N ALA A 69 -11.92 -6.99 -15.31
CA ALA A 69 -12.57 -5.98 -14.47
C ALA A 69 -14.07 -5.82 -14.80
N GLU A 70 -14.39 -5.86 -16.08
CA GLU A 70 -15.75 -5.67 -16.61
C GLU A 70 -16.67 -6.84 -16.28
N GLU A 71 -16.10 -8.03 -16.04
CA GLU A 71 -16.83 -9.27 -15.73
C GLU A 71 -17.09 -9.42 -14.22
N LEU A 72 -16.40 -8.64 -13.38
CA LEU A 72 -16.56 -8.69 -11.93
C LEU A 72 -17.89 -8.08 -11.50
N GLN A 73 -18.66 -8.88 -10.80
CA GLN A 73 -19.93 -8.47 -10.22
C GLN A 73 -19.83 -8.41 -8.70
N SER A 74 -20.51 -7.45 -8.12
CA SER A 74 -20.61 -7.32 -6.67
C SER A 74 -21.45 -8.46 -6.09
N PRO A 75 -20.99 -9.11 -5.00
CA PRO A 75 -21.82 -10.02 -4.23
C PRO A 75 -22.85 -9.28 -3.34
N LEU A 76 -22.76 -7.94 -3.27
CA LEU A 76 -23.64 -7.08 -2.49
C LEU A 76 -24.59 -6.32 -3.43
N ASN A 77 -25.77 -5.99 -2.93
CA ASN A 77 -26.63 -5.01 -3.60
C ASN A 77 -26.01 -3.61 -3.42
N LEU A 78 -25.49 -3.04 -4.50
CA LEU A 78 -24.79 -1.74 -4.48
C LEU A 78 -25.75 -0.55 -4.26
N GLU A 79 -27.07 -0.76 -4.39
CA GLU A 79 -28.09 0.26 -4.17
C GLU A 79 -28.68 0.23 -2.77
N ASP A 80 -28.29 -0.77 -1.94
CA ASP A 80 -28.74 -0.89 -0.57
C ASP A 80 -28.19 0.27 0.29
N PRO A 81 -29.07 1.08 0.91
CA PRO A 81 -28.65 2.18 1.79
C PRO A 81 -27.69 1.76 2.92
N VAL A 82 -27.85 0.54 3.45
CA VAL A 82 -26.98 0.00 4.52
C VAL A 82 -25.58 -0.24 3.96
N VAL A 83 -25.46 -0.80 2.76
CA VAL A 83 -24.19 -1.05 2.08
C VAL A 83 -23.51 0.27 1.72
N ILE A 84 -24.27 1.25 1.22
CA ILE A 84 -23.77 2.59 0.87
C ILE A 84 -23.25 3.31 2.11
N GLU A 85 -23.99 3.33 3.21
CA GLU A 85 -23.56 4.01 4.45
C GLU A 85 -22.31 3.36 5.06
N ALA A 86 -22.20 2.04 5.00
CA ALA A 86 -20.99 1.33 5.39
C ALA A 86 -19.81 1.71 4.48
N GLY A 87 -20.04 1.78 3.16
CA GLY A 87 -19.04 2.22 2.19
C GLY A 87 -18.57 3.66 2.39
N LYS A 88 -19.49 4.55 2.78
CA LYS A 88 -19.16 5.93 3.14
C LYS A 88 -18.18 6.00 4.30
N LYS A 89 -18.41 5.24 5.38
CA LYS A 89 -17.48 5.19 6.51
C LYS A 89 -16.09 4.71 6.09
N LEU A 90 -16.04 3.68 5.24
CA LEU A 90 -14.78 3.15 4.72
C LEU A 90 -14.07 4.15 3.79
N TYR A 91 -14.81 4.89 2.97
CA TYR A 91 -14.24 5.97 2.15
C TYR A 91 -13.53 7.02 3.02
N PHE A 92 -14.15 7.46 4.10
CA PHE A 92 -13.55 8.42 5.02
C PHE A 92 -12.36 7.87 5.79
N ASN A 93 -12.24 6.54 5.94
CA ASN A 93 -11.08 5.90 6.55
C ASN A 93 -9.90 5.75 5.59
N PHE A 94 -10.15 5.42 4.32
CA PHE A 94 -9.09 4.98 3.41
C PHE A 94 -8.88 5.88 2.18
N CYS A 95 -9.87 6.64 1.75
CA CYS A 95 -9.84 7.37 0.47
C CYS A 95 -9.82 8.88 0.64
N PHE A 96 -10.44 9.38 1.72
CA PHE A 96 -10.62 10.79 2.01
C PHE A 96 -9.33 11.62 1.98
N MET A 97 -8.22 11.06 2.47
CA MET A 97 -6.95 11.79 2.56
C MET A 97 -6.45 12.29 1.20
N CYS A 98 -6.71 11.52 0.15
CA CYS A 98 -6.36 11.89 -1.22
C CYS A 98 -7.52 12.51 -1.98
N HIS A 99 -8.72 11.90 -1.94
CA HIS A 99 -9.85 12.32 -2.77
C HIS A 99 -10.70 13.45 -2.14
N GLY A 100 -10.48 13.75 -0.87
CA GLY A 100 -11.15 14.85 -0.16
C GLY A 100 -12.62 14.58 0.21
N PRO A 101 -13.21 15.48 1.04
CA PRO A 101 -14.60 15.35 1.47
C PRO A 101 -15.60 15.60 0.34
N ASN A 102 -15.17 16.37 -0.65
CA ASN A 102 -15.98 16.69 -1.83
C ASN A 102 -15.73 15.74 -3.01
N HIS A 103 -14.87 14.73 -2.84
CA HIS A 103 -14.53 13.73 -3.86
C HIS A 103 -13.83 14.31 -5.11
N ASP A 104 -13.26 15.51 -5.00
CA ASP A 104 -12.68 16.30 -6.08
C ASP A 104 -11.14 16.25 -6.16
N GLY A 105 -10.53 15.33 -5.40
CA GLY A 105 -9.08 15.17 -5.33
C GLY A 105 -8.36 16.17 -4.41
N LYS A 106 -9.11 17.05 -3.73
CA LYS A 106 -8.55 18.07 -2.84
C LYS A 106 -8.50 17.61 -1.38
N GLY A 107 -8.12 16.38 -1.16
CA GLY A 107 -7.80 15.87 0.18
C GLY A 107 -6.49 16.46 0.69
N THR A 108 -6.24 16.33 2.00
CA THR A 108 -5.04 16.89 2.65
C THR A 108 -3.75 16.41 1.99
N VAL A 109 -3.68 15.13 1.64
CA VAL A 109 -2.55 14.53 0.92
C VAL A 109 -2.70 14.75 -0.59
N GLY A 110 -3.95 14.70 -1.11
CA GLY A 110 -4.26 14.84 -2.52
C GLY A 110 -3.72 16.14 -3.14
N GLN A 111 -3.78 17.24 -2.40
CA GLN A 111 -3.27 18.54 -2.84
C GLN A 111 -1.76 18.59 -3.08
N SER A 112 -1.01 17.62 -2.56
CA SER A 112 0.44 17.50 -2.78
C SER A 112 0.78 16.82 -4.10
N PHE A 113 -0.21 16.28 -4.83
CA PHE A 113 0.02 15.65 -6.12
C PHE A 113 -0.20 16.61 -7.30
N SER A 114 0.62 16.46 -8.33
CA SER A 114 0.43 17.11 -9.63
C SER A 114 0.50 16.03 -10.73
N PRO A 115 -0.58 15.78 -11.49
CA PRO A 115 -1.93 16.30 -11.29
C PRO A 115 -2.59 15.82 -10.00
N LEU A 116 -3.65 16.49 -9.58
CA LEU A 116 -4.49 16.06 -8.44
C LEU A 116 -5.08 14.65 -8.68
N PRO A 117 -5.42 13.92 -7.61
CA PRO A 117 -6.27 12.73 -7.74
C PRO A 117 -7.54 13.03 -8.52
N GLY A 118 -7.98 12.08 -9.34
CA GLY A 118 -9.16 12.27 -10.17
C GLY A 118 -10.43 12.59 -9.37
N ASP A 119 -11.29 13.45 -9.92
CA ASP A 119 -12.62 13.68 -9.36
C ASP A 119 -13.47 12.42 -9.53
N ILE A 120 -13.83 11.81 -8.40
CA ILE A 120 -14.63 10.58 -8.34
C ILE A 120 -16.04 10.81 -8.90
N ARG A 121 -16.54 12.03 -8.86
CA ARG A 121 -17.86 12.41 -9.39
C ARG A 121 -17.82 12.89 -10.83
N SER A 122 -16.69 12.80 -11.51
CA SER A 122 -16.64 13.10 -12.96
C SER A 122 -17.46 12.11 -13.76
N ALA A 123 -18.03 12.56 -14.87
CA ALA A 123 -18.83 11.70 -15.77
C ALA A 123 -18.02 10.47 -16.24
N LYS A 124 -16.72 10.63 -16.50
CA LYS A 124 -15.82 9.54 -16.86
C LYS A 124 -15.77 8.47 -15.79
N VAL A 125 -15.54 8.84 -14.54
CA VAL A 125 -15.41 7.90 -13.41
C VAL A 125 -16.77 7.26 -13.12
N GLN A 126 -17.85 8.02 -13.08
CA GLN A 126 -19.18 7.49 -12.79
C GLN A 126 -19.71 6.53 -13.88
N ALA A 127 -19.26 6.69 -15.13
CA ALA A 127 -19.61 5.78 -16.23
C ALA A 127 -18.86 4.42 -16.16
N MET A 128 -17.78 4.32 -15.36
CA MET A 128 -17.01 3.07 -15.28
C MET A 128 -17.81 1.95 -14.61
N PRO A 129 -17.69 0.70 -15.08
CA PRO A 129 -18.29 -0.46 -14.43
C PRO A 129 -17.83 -0.61 -12.97
N ALA A 130 -18.70 -1.12 -12.10
CA ALA A 130 -18.37 -1.33 -10.68
C ALA A 130 -17.16 -2.24 -10.48
N GLY A 131 -17.01 -3.27 -11.30
CA GLY A 131 -15.85 -4.17 -11.24
C GLY A 131 -14.52 -3.48 -11.58
N VAL A 132 -14.54 -2.44 -12.43
CA VAL A 132 -13.35 -1.63 -12.72
C VAL A 132 -12.94 -0.85 -11.47
N HIS A 133 -13.87 -0.16 -10.82
CA HIS A 133 -13.59 0.50 -9.53
C HIS A 133 -13.04 -0.48 -8.48
N PHE A 134 -13.65 -1.66 -8.38
CA PHE A 134 -13.18 -2.69 -7.46
C PHE A 134 -11.73 -3.08 -7.73
N LYS A 135 -11.35 -3.27 -9.01
CA LYS A 135 -9.97 -3.63 -9.37
C LYS A 135 -8.99 -2.48 -9.13
N GLU A 136 -9.34 -1.27 -9.45
CA GLU A 136 -8.50 -0.09 -9.21
C GLU A 136 -8.27 0.12 -7.71
N ILE A 137 -9.29 -0.05 -6.87
CA ILE A 137 -9.15 -0.01 -5.41
C ILE A 137 -8.26 -1.17 -4.92
N SER A 138 -8.48 -2.37 -5.46
CA SER A 138 -7.79 -3.58 -5.00
C SER A 138 -6.32 -3.61 -5.38
N TYR A 139 -6.00 -3.29 -6.63
CA TYR A 139 -4.68 -3.55 -7.23
C TYR A 139 -3.97 -2.30 -7.69
N GLY A 140 -4.56 -1.14 -7.46
CA GLY A 140 -4.05 0.14 -7.96
C GLY A 140 -4.28 0.33 -9.45
N ILE A 141 -3.77 1.43 -9.96
CA ILE A 141 -3.79 1.77 -11.38
C ILE A 141 -2.35 1.67 -11.89
N GLN A 142 -2.14 0.91 -12.97
CA GLN A 142 -0.83 0.78 -13.58
C GLN A 142 -0.30 2.16 -13.98
N ASP A 143 0.97 2.43 -13.63
CA ASP A 143 1.64 3.72 -13.83
C ASP A 143 0.92 4.92 -13.17
N GLY A 144 -0.10 4.63 -12.35
CA GLY A 144 -0.84 5.61 -11.57
C GLY A 144 -0.32 5.73 -10.13
N ARG A 145 -1.01 6.58 -9.35
CA ARG A 145 -0.69 6.82 -7.93
C ARG A 145 -1.70 6.20 -6.98
N GLN A 146 -2.72 5.54 -7.52
CA GLN A 146 -3.69 4.80 -6.72
C GLN A 146 -2.98 3.60 -6.06
N PRO A 147 -2.91 3.54 -4.72
CA PRO A 147 -2.29 2.41 -4.05
C PRO A 147 -3.14 1.14 -4.17
N ALA A 148 -2.49 -0.01 -4.17
CA ALA A 148 -3.16 -1.29 -4.06
C ALA A 148 -3.61 -1.53 -2.60
N LEU A 149 -4.90 -1.73 -2.38
CA LEU A 149 -5.49 -1.86 -1.05
C LEU A 149 -6.03 -3.27 -0.75
N ALA A 150 -5.75 -4.26 -1.61
CA ALA A 150 -6.23 -5.63 -1.44
C ALA A 150 -5.76 -6.30 -0.14
N THR A 151 -4.57 -5.95 0.35
CA THR A 151 -4.01 -6.48 1.60
C THR A 151 -4.48 -5.71 2.84
N THR A 152 -5.06 -4.52 2.65
CA THR A 152 -5.48 -3.63 3.74
C THR A 152 -6.99 -3.68 3.98
N ILE A 153 -7.77 -3.78 2.90
CA ILE A 153 -9.23 -3.72 2.93
C ILE A 153 -9.82 -5.06 2.50
N PRO A 154 -10.64 -5.72 3.34
CA PRO A 154 -11.34 -6.95 2.98
C PRO A 154 -12.18 -6.83 1.71
N VAL A 155 -12.36 -7.94 0.98
CA VAL A 155 -13.08 -7.98 -0.31
C VAL A 155 -14.46 -7.30 -0.23
N LEU A 156 -15.27 -7.65 0.78
CA LEU A 156 -16.61 -7.08 0.92
C LEU A 156 -16.59 -5.58 1.21
N ASP A 157 -15.59 -5.12 1.94
CA ASP A 157 -15.46 -3.69 2.26
C ASP A 157 -15.05 -2.88 1.04
N ARG A 158 -14.23 -3.44 0.16
CA ARG A 158 -13.94 -2.80 -1.15
C ARG A 158 -15.21 -2.66 -2.00
N TRP A 159 -16.10 -3.65 -2.01
CA TRP A 159 -17.40 -3.56 -2.68
C TRP A 159 -18.34 -2.53 -2.03
N ARG A 160 -18.29 -2.38 -0.70
CA ARG A 160 -19.03 -1.31 0.01
C ARG A 160 -18.54 0.08 -0.41
N ILE A 161 -17.22 0.24 -0.54
CA ILE A 161 -16.63 1.50 -1.05
C ILE A 161 -17.12 1.77 -2.48
N VAL A 162 -17.15 0.76 -3.34
CA VAL A 162 -17.68 0.89 -4.72
C VAL A 162 -19.14 1.31 -4.70
N ALA A 163 -19.98 0.73 -3.83
CA ALA A 163 -21.37 1.11 -3.67
C ALA A 163 -21.51 2.60 -3.33
N TYR A 164 -20.73 3.08 -2.37
CA TYR A 164 -20.70 4.50 -2.01
C TYR A 164 -20.25 5.38 -3.19
N ILE A 165 -19.18 5.04 -3.88
CA ILE A 165 -18.69 5.80 -5.05
C ILE A 165 -19.78 5.90 -6.11
N LYS A 166 -20.46 4.80 -6.44
CA LYS A 166 -21.55 4.78 -7.44
C LYS A 166 -22.77 5.58 -6.99
N SER A 167 -23.07 5.65 -5.71
CA SER A 167 -24.17 6.42 -5.15
C SER A 167 -23.99 7.93 -5.21
N LEU A 168 -22.74 8.42 -5.39
CA LEU A 168 -22.43 9.84 -5.45
C LEU A 168 -22.99 10.53 -6.71
N GLY A 169 -23.13 9.80 -7.79
CA GLY A 169 -23.54 10.34 -9.08
C GLY A 169 -22.56 11.35 -9.70
N VAL A 170 -22.88 11.80 -10.89
CA VAL A 170 -22.08 12.79 -11.59
C VAL A 170 -22.22 14.16 -10.92
N ARG A 171 -21.12 14.90 -10.84
CA ARG A 171 -21.13 16.29 -10.37
C ARG A 171 -21.76 17.20 -11.41
N GLU A 172 -22.72 17.97 -10.99
CA GLU A 172 -23.30 19.06 -11.79
C GLU A 172 -22.36 20.26 -11.89
#